data_c47e570c2cd0b389942a47aa8c088a99
#
_entry.id   c47e570c2cd0b389942a47aa8c088a99
#
_cell.length_a   1.000
_cell.length_b   1.000
_cell.length_c   1.000
_cell.angle_alpha   90.00
_cell.angle_beta   90.00
_cell.angle_gamma   90.00
#
_symmetry.space_group_name_H-M   'P 1'
#
loop_
_entity.id
_entity.type
_entity.pdbx_description
1 polymer ?
#
loop_
_entity_poly.entity_id
_entity_poly.type
_entity_poly.pdbx_seq_one_letter_code
_entity_poly.pdbx_strand_id
1 'polypeptide(L)'
;MAIKAAKKSRRGPSHTFRAIYDRDIPWESDDVRGLLTLPAGVKVKVLNYDPVMKRLDMKQRFPAGYVEPRHTHKSWHSILVTKGRMCVAGKDLRPGDYVFGWDIPHGPYEYPDGCEVFIVYMGDATHVWEKEDLLKHRNIWNP
;
A
#
# COMPACT_ATOMS: atom_id res chain seq x y z
N MET A 1 -6.58 -41.39 24.24
CA MET A 1 -5.69 -40.20 24.38
C MET A 1 -6.36 -39.00 23.77
N ALA A 2 -6.78 -38.05 24.59
CA ALA A 2 -7.43 -36.83 24.10
C ALA A 2 -6.36 -35.83 23.72
N ILE A 3 -6.30 -35.48 22.44
CA ILE A 3 -5.42 -34.40 21.93
C ILE A 3 -6.01 -33.08 22.44
N LYS A 4 -5.34 -32.46 23.42
CA LYS A 4 -5.66 -31.11 23.86
C LYS A 4 -5.44 -30.16 22.68
N ALA A 5 -6.53 -29.66 22.10
CA ALA A 5 -6.47 -28.58 21.16
C ALA A 5 -5.80 -27.36 21.83
N ALA A 6 -4.65 -26.95 21.33
CA ALA A 6 -3.99 -25.75 21.79
C ALA A 6 -4.92 -24.56 21.55
N LYS A 7 -5.38 -23.92 22.61
CA LYS A 7 -6.12 -22.66 22.52
C LYS A 7 -5.21 -21.67 21.78
N LYS A 8 -5.56 -21.34 20.52
CA LYS A 8 -4.99 -20.19 19.82
C LYS A 8 -5.22 -18.97 20.71
N SER A 9 -4.16 -18.51 21.33
CA SER A 9 -4.14 -17.23 22.05
C SER A 9 -4.63 -16.18 21.08
N ARG A 10 -5.81 -15.63 21.32
CA ARG A 10 -6.27 -14.38 20.70
C ARG A 10 -5.40 -13.27 21.30
N ARG A 11 -4.21 -13.05 20.73
CA ARG A 11 -3.45 -11.87 21.04
C ARG A 11 -4.27 -10.68 20.54
N GLY A 12 -4.72 -9.85 21.47
CA GLY A 12 -5.24 -8.53 21.15
C GLY A 12 -4.19 -7.68 20.41
N PRO A 13 -4.54 -6.46 19.98
CA PRO A 13 -3.58 -5.58 19.34
C PRO A 13 -2.32 -5.49 20.18
N SER A 14 -1.16 -5.63 19.55
CA SER A 14 0.12 -5.59 20.24
C SER A 14 0.29 -4.22 20.87
N HIS A 15 0.32 -4.16 22.20
CA HIS A 15 0.67 -2.93 22.92
C HIS A 15 2.16 -2.64 22.64
N THR A 16 2.42 -1.86 21.60
CA THR A 16 3.77 -1.58 21.12
C THR A 16 3.94 -0.07 20.99
N PHE A 17 5.01 0.43 21.55
CA PHE A 17 5.51 1.78 21.26
C PHE A 17 6.85 1.65 20.54
N ARG A 18 7.03 2.35 19.43
CA ARG A 18 8.24 2.26 18.61
C ARG A 18 8.54 3.59 17.94
N ALA A 19 9.78 4.03 18.05
CA ALA A 19 10.33 5.12 17.25
C ALA A 19 11.41 4.56 16.33
N ILE A 20 11.43 4.99 15.07
CA ILE A 20 12.30 4.45 14.04
C ILE A 20 12.93 5.60 13.26
N TYR A 21 14.22 5.52 12.98
CA TYR A 21 14.87 6.44 12.04
C TYR A 21 14.61 5.99 10.60
N ASP A 22 14.25 6.92 9.73
CA ASP A 22 14.03 6.66 8.31
C ASP A 22 15.25 6.00 7.63
N ARG A 23 16.46 6.41 8.02
CA ARG A 23 17.71 5.87 7.49
C ARG A 23 17.93 4.39 7.79
N ASP A 24 17.29 3.86 8.84
CA ASP A 24 17.44 2.47 9.27
C ASP A 24 16.45 1.52 8.58
N ILE A 25 15.50 2.07 7.82
CA ILE A 25 14.50 1.29 7.08
C ILE A 25 14.94 1.21 5.61
N PRO A 26 15.20 0.01 5.09
CA PRO A 26 15.58 -0.16 3.69
C PRO A 26 14.40 0.10 2.75
N TRP A 27 14.70 0.56 1.53
CA TRP A 27 13.75 0.49 0.43
C TRP A 27 13.72 -0.95 -0.09
N GLU A 28 12.53 -1.52 -0.17
CA GLU A 28 12.27 -2.86 -0.69
C GLU A 28 11.55 -2.78 -2.03
N SER A 29 11.77 -3.76 -2.89
CA SER A 29 11.14 -3.91 -4.21
C SER A 29 10.74 -5.36 -4.44
N ASP A 30 9.97 -5.60 -5.48
CA ASP A 30 9.47 -6.92 -5.90
C ASP A 30 8.58 -7.57 -4.82
N ASP A 31 8.97 -8.67 -4.23
CA ASP A 31 8.25 -9.27 -3.10
C ASP A 31 8.70 -8.66 -1.78
N VAL A 32 7.77 -7.99 -1.13
CA VAL A 32 8.00 -7.34 0.15
C VAL A 32 7.51 -8.27 1.27
N ARG A 33 8.37 -9.17 1.69
CA ARG A 33 8.16 -10.09 2.85
C ARG A 33 6.85 -10.90 2.76
N GLY A 34 6.38 -11.24 1.56
CA GLY A 34 5.10 -11.90 1.36
C GLY A 34 3.88 -11.04 1.68
N LEU A 35 4.05 -9.77 2.04
CA LEU A 35 2.94 -8.84 2.32
C LEU A 35 2.34 -8.28 1.03
N LEU A 36 3.20 -7.93 0.08
CA LEU A 36 2.79 -7.39 -1.21
C LEU A 36 3.86 -7.61 -2.27
N THR A 37 3.42 -7.67 -3.52
CA THR A 37 4.29 -7.71 -4.69
C THR A 37 4.19 -6.38 -5.41
N LEU A 38 5.33 -5.75 -5.65
CA LEU A 38 5.40 -4.42 -6.27
C LEU A 38 5.62 -4.50 -7.77
N PRO A 39 5.03 -3.57 -8.54
CA PRO A 39 5.37 -3.42 -9.95
C PRO A 39 6.81 -2.93 -10.12
N ALA A 40 7.36 -3.15 -11.32
CA ALA A 40 8.72 -2.74 -11.64
C ALA A 40 8.94 -1.23 -11.38
N GLY A 41 10.02 -0.91 -10.69
CA GLY A 41 10.41 0.46 -10.37
C GLY A 41 9.74 1.06 -9.14
N VAL A 42 8.65 0.47 -8.64
CA VAL A 42 8.01 0.90 -7.39
C VAL A 42 8.78 0.33 -6.20
N LYS A 43 8.97 1.14 -5.17
CA LYS A 43 9.67 0.75 -3.95
C LYS A 43 8.89 1.17 -2.71
N VAL A 44 9.06 0.43 -1.63
CA VAL A 44 8.44 0.76 -0.33
C VAL A 44 9.45 0.67 0.82
N LYS A 45 9.17 1.44 1.86
CA LYS A 45 9.69 1.21 3.21
C LYS A 45 8.52 0.82 4.09
N VAL A 46 8.56 -0.38 4.65
CA VAL A 46 7.54 -0.82 5.61
C VAL A 46 7.87 -0.22 6.97
N LEU A 47 7.02 0.68 7.43
CA LEU A 47 7.18 1.36 8.71
C LEU A 47 6.58 0.57 9.86
N ASN A 48 5.41 -0.01 9.62
CA ASN A 48 4.68 -0.80 10.60
C ASN A 48 3.77 -1.80 9.89
N TYR A 49 3.68 -3.00 10.44
CA TYR A 49 2.70 -4.00 10.04
C TYR A 49 2.10 -4.65 11.26
N ASP A 50 0.77 -4.59 11.35
CA ASP A 50 0.00 -5.25 12.40
C ASP A 50 -0.98 -6.25 11.76
N PRO A 51 -0.70 -7.56 11.85
CA PRO A 51 -1.56 -8.58 11.26
C PRO A 51 -2.91 -8.74 11.97
N VAL A 52 -3.03 -8.29 13.21
CA VAL A 52 -4.28 -8.35 13.97
C VAL A 52 -5.25 -7.27 13.51
N MET A 53 -4.75 -6.03 13.40
CA MET A 53 -5.50 -4.88 12.88
C MET A 53 -5.57 -4.87 11.36
N LYS A 54 -4.81 -5.73 10.68
CA LYS A 54 -4.58 -5.69 9.23
C LYS A 54 -4.18 -4.28 8.77
N ARG A 55 -3.23 -3.70 9.51
CA ARG A 55 -2.73 -2.36 9.27
C ARG A 55 -1.31 -2.43 8.73
N LEU A 56 -1.07 -1.71 7.64
CA LEU A 56 0.22 -1.56 7.00
C LEU A 56 0.51 -0.08 6.77
N ASP A 57 1.54 0.43 7.41
CA ASP A 57 2.03 1.79 7.23
C ASP A 57 3.31 1.75 6.42
N MET A 58 3.37 2.52 5.33
CA MET A 58 4.50 2.51 4.40
C MET A 58 4.84 3.91 3.90
N LYS A 59 6.10 4.07 3.50
CA LYS A 59 6.45 5.01 2.43
C LYS A 59 6.48 4.26 1.11
N GLN A 60 5.96 4.87 0.07
CA GLN A 60 5.96 4.29 -1.27
C GLN A 60 6.53 5.30 -2.26
N ARG A 61 7.40 4.82 -3.17
CA ARG A 61 8.04 5.62 -4.19
C ARG A 61 7.67 5.09 -5.57
N PHE A 62 7.13 5.96 -6.38
CA PHE A 62 6.76 5.70 -7.77
C PHE A 62 7.76 6.36 -8.72
N PRO A 63 8.21 5.63 -9.76
CA PRO A 63 9.07 6.23 -10.77
C PRO A 63 8.30 7.23 -11.64
N ALA A 64 9.03 8.16 -12.25
CA ALA A 64 8.45 9.10 -13.21
C ALA A 64 7.78 8.38 -14.38
N GLY A 65 6.59 8.82 -14.73
CA GLY A 65 5.78 8.25 -15.81
C GLY A 65 5.00 6.98 -15.43
N TYR A 66 5.09 6.53 -14.17
CA TYR A 66 4.29 5.38 -13.72
C TYR A 66 2.80 5.73 -13.68
N VAL A 67 1.98 4.77 -14.10
CA VAL A 67 0.52 4.85 -14.03
C VAL A 67 0.00 3.63 -13.30
N GLU A 68 -0.70 3.86 -12.20
CA GLU A 68 -1.42 2.81 -11.49
C GLU A 68 -2.84 2.73 -12.04
N PRO A 69 -3.26 1.56 -12.57
CA PRO A 69 -4.59 1.42 -13.17
C PRO A 69 -5.73 1.63 -12.18
N ARG A 70 -6.90 1.92 -12.71
CA ARG A 70 -8.13 1.95 -11.94
C ARG A 70 -8.38 0.60 -11.29
N HIS A 71 -8.69 0.59 -10.00
CA HIS A 71 -8.89 -0.60 -9.20
C HIS A 71 -9.80 -0.33 -8.01
N THR A 72 -10.17 -1.39 -7.31
CA THR A 72 -10.84 -1.32 -6.01
C THR A 72 -10.22 -2.32 -5.03
N HIS A 73 -10.37 -2.07 -3.75
CA HIS A 73 -9.98 -2.98 -2.67
C HIS A 73 -10.82 -2.69 -1.42
N LYS A 74 -11.02 -3.70 -0.58
CA LYS A 74 -11.82 -3.58 0.64
C LYS A 74 -11.12 -2.85 1.78
N SER A 75 -9.79 -2.79 1.75
CA SER A 75 -9.07 -1.95 2.70
C SER A 75 -9.37 -0.48 2.42
N TRP A 76 -9.48 0.30 3.47
CA TRP A 76 -9.37 1.74 3.30
C TRP A 76 -7.91 2.17 3.35
N HIS A 77 -7.59 3.25 2.66
CA HIS A 77 -6.26 3.81 2.65
C HIS A 77 -6.28 5.33 2.78
N SER A 78 -5.26 5.81 3.46
CA SER A 78 -4.94 7.23 3.57
C SER A 78 -3.58 7.47 2.93
N ILE A 79 -3.50 8.40 1.99
CA ILE A 79 -2.29 8.73 1.25
C ILE A 79 -1.96 10.21 1.46
N LEU A 80 -0.76 10.50 1.94
CA LEU A 80 -0.21 11.84 2.02
C LEU A 80 0.96 11.95 1.03
N VAL A 81 0.89 12.89 0.09
CA VAL A 81 2.00 13.17 -0.82
C VAL A 81 3.12 13.84 -0.01
N THR A 82 4.33 13.31 -0.09
CA THR A 82 5.50 13.83 0.61
C THR A 82 6.55 14.42 -0.32
N LYS A 83 6.64 13.90 -1.57
CA LYS A 83 7.51 14.44 -2.63
C LYS A 83 6.89 14.21 -3.99
N GLY A 84 7.24 15.06 -4.95
CA GLY A 84 6.84 14.89 -6.34
C GLY A 84 5.38 15.22 -6.60
N ARG A 85 4.73 14.43 -7.46
CA ARG A 85 3.44 14.76 -8.03
C ARG A 85 2.57 13.52 -8.24
N MET A 86 1.30 13.63 -7.86
CA MET A 86 0.27 12.61 -8.07
C MET A 86 -0.93 13.23 -8.75
N CYS A 87 -1.34 12.71 -9.91
CA CYS A 87 -2.58 13.10 -10.58
C CYS A 87 -3.63 12.02 -10.36
N VAL A 88 -4.76 12.38 -9.75
CA VAL A 88 -5.88 11.47 -9.49
C VAL A 88 -7.17 12.26 -9.33
N ALA A 89 -8.28 11.68 -9.77
CA ALA A 89 -9.62 12.29 -9.67
C ALA A 89 -9.68 13.73 -10.23
N GLY A 90 -8.95 14.00 -11.31
CA GLY A 90 -8.88 15.32 -11.94
C GLY A 90 -8.09 16.37 -11.16
N LYS A 91 -7.34 15.95 -10.13
CA LYS A 91 -6.52 16.85 -9.31
C LYS A 91 -5.03 16.57 -9.50
N ASP A 92 -4.24 17.62 -9.43
CA ASP A 92 -2.78 17.59 -9.45
C ASP A 92 -2.27 17.84 -8.02
N LEU A 93 -1.94 16.74 -7.33
CA LEU A 93 -1.58 16.74 -5.92
C LEU A 93 -0.07 16.92 -5.73
N ARG A 94 0.29 17.72 -4.75
CA ARG A 94 1.65 18.11 -4.40
C ARG A 94 1.96 17.75 -2.93
N PRO A 95 3.19 17.87 -2.46
CA PRO A 95 3.52 17.61 -1.06
C PRO A 95 2.60 18.34 -0.08
N GLY A 96 2.02 17.58 0.86
CA GLY A 96 1.01 18.03 1.81
C GLY A 96 -0.43 17.72 1.40
N ASP A 97 -0.68 17.39 0.13
CA ASP A 97 -2.02 17.03 -0.35
C ASP A 97 -2.35 15.57 0.00
N TYR A 98 -3.66 15.27 0.06
CA TYR A 98 -4.17 14.05 0.67
C TYR A 98 -5.21 13.36 -0.20
N VAL A 99 -5.19 12.03 -0.19
CA VAL A 99 -6.21 11.16 -0.81
C VAL A 99 -6.70 10.15 0.22
N PHE A 100 -8.00 9.95 0.25
CA PHE A 100 -8.63 8.86 0.98
C PHE A 100 -9.47 8.00 0.03
N GLY A 101 -9.41 6.69 0.17
CA GLY A 101 -10.24 5.76 -0.59
C GLY A 101 -10.66 4.55 0.25
N TRP A 102 -11.87 4.07 0.00
CA TRP A 102 -12.42 2.88 0.63
C TRP A 102 -13.50 2.26 -0.26
N ASP A 103 -13.29 0.99 -0.63
CA ASP A 103 -14.26 0.10 -1.31
C ASP A 103 -15.03 0.72 -2.48
N ILE A 104 -14.42 1.67 -3.18
CA ILE A 104 -14.94 2.30 -4.40
C ILE A 104 -13.88 2.18 -5.48
N PRO A 105 -14.24 1.89 -6.76
CA PRO A 105 -13.30 1.98 -7.87
C PRO A 105 -12.64 3.37 -7.92
N HIS A 106 -11.33 3.41 -7.92
CA HIS A 106 -10.53 4.65 -7.92
C HIS A 106 -9.30 4.52 -8.80
N GLY A 107 -8.76 5.67 -9.19
CA GLY A 107 -7.71 5.78 -10.19
C GLY A 107 -8.27 6.10 -11.58
N PRO A 108 -7.44 6.07 -12.63
CA PRO A 108 -6.00 5.79 -12.54
C PRO A 108 -5.25 6.83 -11.70
N TYR A 109 -4.14 6.41 -11.12
CA TYR A 109 -3.16 7.33 -10.50
C TYR A 109 -2.01 7.51 -11.47
N GLU A 110 -1.63 8.74 -11.73
CA GLU A 110 -0.51 9.07 -12.59
C GLU A 110 0.58 9.81 -11.80
N TYR A 111 1.83 9.48 -12.09
CA TYR A 111 2.99 10.05 -11.42
C TYR A 111 3.98 10.62 -12.44
N PRO A 112 3.63 11.75 -13.11
CA PRO A 112 4.38 12.25 -14.26
C PRO A 112 5.85 12.51 -13.99
N ASP A 113 6.16 13.03 -12.81
CA ASP A 113 7.52 13.41 -12.38
C ASP A 113 8.09 12.47 -11.32
N GLY A 114 7.40 11.34 -11.08
CA GLY A 114 7.64 10.53 -9.90
C GLY A 114 6.99 11.11 -8.65
N CYS A 115 6.88 10.29 -7.62
CA CYS A 115 6.19 10.68 -6.40
C CYS A 115 6.68 9.83 -5.23
N GLU A 116 6.66 10.41 -4.06
CA GLU A 116 6.83 9.68 -2.80
C GLU A 116 5.66 10.01 -1.89
N VAL A 117 5.08 8.99 -1.29
CA VAL A 117 3.91 9.12 -0.43
C VAL A 117 4.12 8.39 0.90
N PHE A 118 3.44 8.87 1.94
CA PHE A 118 3.15 8.06 3.12
C PHE A 118 1.75 7.50 2.98
N ILE A 119 1.60 6.19 3.15
CA ILE A 119 0.32 5.49 2.98
C ILE A 119 0.04 4.57 4.15
N VAL A 120 -1.20 4.56 4.61
CA VAL A 120 -1.74 3.62 5.59
C VAL A 120 -2.83 2.81 4.93
N TYR A 121 -2.67 1.49 4.92
CA TYR A 121 -3.74 0.54 4.60
C TYR A 121 -4.31 -0.06 5.87
N MET A 122 -5.65 -0.21 5.94
CA MET A 122 -6.33 -1.02 6.96
C MET A 122 -7.38 -1.91 6.33
N GLY A 123 -7.35 -3.20 6.69
CA GLY A 123 -8.26 -4.20 6.18
C GLY A 123 -7.62 -5.04 5.08
N ASP A 124 -8.46 -5.69 4.28
CA ASP A 124 -8.02 -6.54 3.18
C ASP A 124 -7.52 -5.68 2.02
N ALA A 125 -6.23 -5.77 1.72
CA ALA A 125 -5.56 -5.00 0.67
C ALA A 125 -5.57 -5.71 -0.71
N THR A 126 -6.31 -6.80 -0.88
CA THR A 126 -6.45 -7.47 -2.17
C THR A 126 -7.09 -6.52 -3.18
N HIS A 127 -6.35 -6.21 -4.24
CA HIS A 127 -6.83 -5.33 -5.30
C HIS A 127 -7.69 -6.08 -6.30
N VAL A 128 -8.78 -5.45 -6.72
CA VAL A 128 -9.62 -5.89 -7.84
C VAL A 128 -9.49 -4.87 -8.96
N TRP A 129 -8.90 -5.30 -10.06
CA TRP A 129 -8.61 -4.45 -11.21
C TRP A 129 -9.78 -4.42 -12.18
N GLU A 130 -10.00 -3.28 -12.82
CA GLU A 130 -10.90 -3.20 -13.96
C GLU A 130 -10.38 -4.09 -15.09
N LYS A 131 -11.29 -4.81 -15.76
CA LYS A 131 -10.94 -5.84 -16.74
C LYS A 131 -10.05 -5.31 -17.88
N GLU A 132 -10.29 -4.10 -18.32
CA GLU A 132 -9.50 -3.46 -19.39
C GLU A 132 -8.07 -3.14 -18.95
N ASP A 133 -7.90 -2.80 -17.70
CA ASP A 133 -6.60 -2.48 -17.13
C ASP A 133 -5.78 -3.72 -16.81
N LEU A 134 -6.40 -4.84 -16.47
CA LEU A 134 -5.75 -6.13 -16.30
C LEU A 134 -5.01 -6.60 -17.57
N LEU A 135 -5.53 -6.29 -18.74
CA LEU A 135 -4.90 -6.67 -20.02
C LEU A 135 -3.64 -5.85 -20.30
N LYS A 136 -3.57 -4.63 -19.80
CA LYS A 136 -2.44 -3.71 -19.99
C LYS A 136 -1.34 -3.89 -18.93
N HIS A 137 -1.70 -4.37 -17.74
CA HIS A 137 -0.83 -4.35 -16.56
C HIS A 137 -0.80 -5.70 -15.82
N ARG A 138 -0.53 -6.78 -16.57
CA ARG A 138 -0.60 -8.17 -16.09
C ARG A 138 0.19 -8.52 -14.82
N ASN A 139 1.06 -7.64 -14.33
CA ASN A 139 1.98 -7.96 -13.23
C ASN A 139 2.02 -6.93 -12.11
N ILE A 140 1.00 -6.06 -11.98
CA ILE A 140 1.14 -4.91 -11.08
C ILE A 140 0.85 -5.27 -9.64
N TRP A 141 -0.17 -6.03 -9.37
CA TRP A 141 -0.45 -6.53 -8.03
C TRP A 141 -0.92 -7.97 -8.14
N ASN A 142 -0.16 -8.87 -7.56
CA ASN A 142 -0.60 -10.24 -7.42
C ASN A 142 -1.37 -10.34 -6.09
N PRO A 143 -2.67 -10.69 -6.11
CA PRO A 143 -3.45 -10.85 -4.91
C PRO A 143 -2.95 -11.99 -4.01
#